data_760f2dc10883cfdefe39e807f206697d
#
_entry.id   760f2dc10883cfdefe39e807f206697d
#
_cell.length_a   1.000
_cell.length_b   1.000
_cell.length_c   1.000
_cell.angle_alpha   90.00
_cell.angle_beta   90.00
_cell.angle_gamma   90.00
#
_symmetry.space_group_name_H-M   'P 1'
#
loop_
_entity.id
_entity.type
_entity.pdbx_description
1 polymer ?
#
loop_
_entity_poly.entity_id
_entity_poly.type
_entity_poly.pdbx_seq_one_letter_code
_entity_poly.pdbx_strand_id
1 'polypeptide(L)' 'MRRPRIPDVVVRRLPLYLRVLDELDEKGRTHISSQELGERTGLTPAQVRKDLTVFGEFG' A
#
# COMPACT_ATOMS: atom_id res chain seq x y z
N MET A 1 18.06 21.33 1.59
CA MET A 1 16.63 21.02 1.59
C MET A 1 16.43 19.54 1.93
N ARG A 2 15.67 19.25 2.95
CA ARG A 2 15.44 17.87 3.35
C ARG A 2 14.34 17.23 2.52
N ARG A 3 14.58 16.05 2.00
CA ARG A 3 13.54 15.27 1.35
C ARG A 3 12.65 14.61 2.41
N PRO A 4 11.34 14.55 2.19
CA PRO A 4 10.48 13.77 3.08
C PRO A 4 10.97 12.33 3.12
N ARG A 5 10.83 11.70 4.25
CA ARG A 5 11.31 10.34 4.45
C ARG A 5 10.13 9.40 4.65
N ILE A 6 10.15 8.27 3.96
CA ILE A 6 9.13 7.25 4.17
C ILE A 6 9.40 6.59 5.53
N PRO A 7 8.42 6.54 6.44
CA PRO A 7 8.61 5.86 7.72
C PRO A 7 8.99 4.39 7.53
N ASP A 8 9.90 3.89 8.36
CA ASP A 8 10.38 2.51 8.28
C ASP A 8 9.25 1.49 8.32
N VAL A 9 8.23 1.74 9.12
CA VAL A 9 7.08 0.84 9.25
C VAL A 9 6.33 0.73 7.92
N VAL A 10 6.26 1.81 7.15
CA VAL A 10 5.62 1.81 5.82
C VAL A 10 6.49 1.02 4.83
N VAL A 11 7.80 1.23 4.88
CA VAL A 11 8.75 0.49 4.03
C VAL A 11 8.63 -1.02 4.29
N ARG A 12 8.49 -1.42 5.54
CA ARG A 12 8.35 -2.83 5.91
C ARG A 12 7.06 -3.46 5.39
N ARG A 13 6.03 -2.63 5.13
CA ARG A 13 4.77 -3.11 4.57
C ARG A 13 4.76 -3.20 3.04
N LEU A 14 5.78 -2.61 2.38
CA LEU A 14 5.87 -2.67 0.92
C LEU A 14 5.75 -4.08 0.33
N PRO A 15 6.45 -5.11 0.86
CA PRO A 15 6.31 -6.45 0.32
C PRO A 15 4.89 -6.99 0.40
N LEU A 16 4.13 -6.62 1.43
CA LEU A 16 2.73 -7.02 1.56
C LEU A 16 1.86 -6.42 0.45
N TYR A 17 2.04 -5.12 0.20
CA TYR A 17 1.30 -4.44 -0.86
C TYR A 17 1.67 -4.98 -2.23
N LEU A 18 2.96 -5.16 -2.50
CA LEU A 18 3.43 -5.68 -3.78
C LEU A 18 2.90 -7.07 -4.06
N ARG A 19 2.83 -7.92 -3.05
CA ARG A 19 2.29 -9.27 -3.18
C ARG A 19 0.82 -9.24 -3.59
N VAL A 20 0.01 -8.39 -2.92
CA VAL A 20 -1.41 -8.27 -3.24
C VAL A 20 -1.61 -7.70 -4.63
N LEU A 21 -0.86 -6.66 -4.99
CA LEU A 21 -0.96 -6.04 -6.31
C LEU A 21 -0.57 -7.02 -7.42
N ASP A 22 0.44 -7.84 -7.17
CA ASP A 22 0.88 -8.88 -8.11
C ASP A 22 -0.21 -9.93 -8.33
N GLU A 23 -0.86 -10.38 -7.25
CA GLU A 23 -1.98 -11.31 -7.32
C GLU A 23 -3.16 -10.72 -8.12
N LEU A 24 -3.44 -9.42 -7.93
CA LEU A 24 -4.50 -8.75 -8.67
C LEU A 24 -4.17 -8.64 -10.16
N ASP A 25 -2.92 -8.36 -10.49
CA ASP A 25 -2.46 -8.27 -11.86
C ASP A 25 -2.63 -9.62 -12.59
N GLU A 26 -2.30 -10.71 -11.91
CA GLU A 26 -2.49 -12.07 -12.44
C GLU A 26 -3.96 -12.36 -12.74
N LYS A 27 -4.89 -11.76 -11.98
CA LYS A 27 -6.33 -11.93 -12.17
C LYS A 27 -6.92 -10.91 -13.14
N GLY A 28 -6.09 -10.05 -13.72
CA GLY A 28 -6.53 -8.99 -14.63
C GLY A 28 -7.30 -7.87 -13.95
N ARG A 29 -7.18 -7.73 -12.64
CA ARG A 29 -7.85 -6.67 -11.88
C ARG A 29 -6.98 -5.42 -11.87
N THR A 30 -7.59 -4.27 -12.17
CA THR A 30 -6.90 -2.98 -12.22
C THR A 30 -7.24 -2.07 -11.05
N HIS A 31 -8.22 -2.45 -10.23
CA HIS A 31 -8.70 -1.63 -9.11
C HIS A 31 -8.90 -2.48 -7.85
N ILE A 32 -8.63 -1.88 -6.71
CA ILE A 32 -8.86 -2.48 -5.42
C ILE A 32 -9.22 -1.36 -4.42
N SER A 33 -10.20 -1.61 -3.54
CA SER A 33 -10.54 -0.66 -2.49
C SER A 33 -9.56 -0.75 -1.32
N SER A 34 -9.47 0.33 -0.54
CA SER A 34 -8.66 0.31 0.69
C SER A 34 -9.14 -0.75 1.67
N GLN A 35 -10.45 -1.02 1.69
CA GLN A 35 -11.02 -2.05 2.54
C GLN A 35 -10.54 -3.43 2.12
N GLU A 36 -10.62 -3.76 0.86
CA GLU A 36 -10.15 -5.05 0.34
C GLU A 36 -8.65 -5.20 0.53
N LEU A 37 -7.89 -4.13 0.25
CA LEU A 37 -6.45 -4.15 0.42
C LEU A 37 -6.07 -4.36 1.88
N GLY A 38 -6.80 -3.73 2.80
CA GLY A 38 -6.62 -3.94 4.24
C GLY A 38 -6.89 -5.39 4.63
N GLU A 39 -7.98 -5.97 4.15
CA GLU A 39 -8.32 -7.36 4.43
C GLU A 39 -7.24 -8.33 3.95
N ARG A 40 -6.70 -8.10 2.76
CA ARG A 40 -5.68 -8.97 2.17
C ARG A 40 -4.31 -8.82 2.83
N THR A 41 -4.01 -7.65 3.39
CA THR A 41 -2.72 -7.38 4.03
C THR A 41 -2.76 -7.57 5.54
N GLY A 42 -3.96 -7.70 6.12
CA GLY A 42 -4.12 -7.73 7.56
C GLY A 42 -4.08 -6.36 8.23
N LEU A 43 -4.20 -5.29 7.44
CA LEU A 43 -4.20 -3.92 7.92
C LEU A 43 -5.61 -3.35 7.95
N THR A 44 -5.80 -2.24 8.67
CA THR A 44 -7.07 -1.53 8.64
C THR A 44 -7.17 -0.66 7.38
N PRO A 45 -8.38 -0.38 6.87
CA PRO A 45 -8.52 0.53 5.74
C PRO A 45 -7.94 1.92 6.00
N ALA A 46 -8.03 2.41 7.25
CA ALA A 46 -7.45 3.70 7.62
C ALA A 46 -5.93 3.69 7.48
N GLN A 47 -5.28 2.61 7.90
CA GLN A 47 -3.83 2.47 7.77
C GLN A 47 -3.41 2.38 6.30
N VAL A 48 -4.17 1.64 5.50
CA VAL A 48 -3.91 1.54 4.06
C VAL A 48 -3.99 2.92 3.40
N ARG A 49 -5.03 3.69 3.69
CA ARG A 49 -5.18 5.04 3.14
C ARG A 49 -4.01 5.94 3.53
N LYS A 50 -3.56 5.84 4.78
CA LYS A 50 -2.43 6.62 5.26
C LYS A 50 -1.14 6.24 4.53
N ASP A 51 -0.89 4.94 4.35
CA ASP A 51 0.28 4.45 3.63
C ASP A 51 0.27 4.91 2.17
N LEU A 52 -0.89 4.84 1.52
CA LEU A 52 -1.02 5.29 0.13
C LEU A 52 -0.77 6.79 -0.01
N THR A 53 -1.19 7.59 0.98
CA THR A 53 -0.89 9.02 1.02
C THR A 53 0.61 9.26 1.10
N VAL A 54 1.30 8.50 1.95
CA VAL A 54 2.76 8.60 2.08
C VAL A 54 3.43 8.26 0.75
N PHE A 55 3.03 7.16 0.12
CA PHE A 55 3.59 6.77 -1.19
C PHE A 55 3.30 7.81 -2.27
N GLY A 56 2.13 8.43 -2.25
CA GLY A 56 1.77 9.47 -3.19
C GLY A 56 2.67 10.71 -3.12
N GLU A 57 3.18 11.02 -1.94
CA GLU A 57 4.12 12.13 -1.75
C GLU A 57 5.46 11.88 -2.43
N PHE A 58 5.79 10.61 -2.71
CA PHE A 58 7.04 10.22 -3.35
C PHE A 58 6.87 9.80 -4.81
N GLY A 59 5.64 9.71 -5.26
CA GLY A 59 5.29 9.30 -6.62
C GLY A 59 5.11 10.48 -7.60
#